data_70dba8b7f8a6198cdaafd2b03e5b5b45
#
_entry.id   70dba8b7f8a6198cdaafd2b03e5b5b45
#
_cell.length_a   1.000
_cell.length_b   1.000
_cell.length_c   1.000
_cell.angle_alpha   90.00
_cell.angle_beta   90.00
_cell.angle_gamma   90.00
#
_symmetry.space_group_name_H-M   'P 1'
#
loop_
_entity.id
_entity.type
_entity.pdbx_description
1 polymer ?
#
loop_
_entity_poly.entity_id
_entity_poly.type
_entity_poly.pdbx_seq_one_letter_code
_entity_poly.pdbx_strand_id
1 'polypeptide(L)'
;MTAADAPPTPAPRISLLRYSPALVLLLIVVADSAQIPDSDLWGHLRFGQAVLASGRIISRDPYSYSAAGAVWRNHEWLTEIAMAALYNNFGVIGLKAWKFTCVAATMILMSLSMAETGAAPGIQLNILALAAIAMVPQNQFRPQIFTFMLFAATLALLARDNYRGRAPLWIVIPIMMFWGNLHGGFIIGIATLVIYAALAGLQDLVEGRGLERSFRLGLIVLAGTLATLISPYGIDAWLVVLNALKDYSTHPIIADWQPLLHAIALGWHTKPVIVIFFVCGLFMMVAFAIAVSSAPRGADLPLVAIAAMLTAAAFTAVRNLPLAMIACAPPLARHAELIAARRRRIAATVTPAVAATAATHSTARSGVNPWLALSVAMVLAVFGGLFSSRLKLDAESPIGAVAFMRDHDLHGNVLSNFADGEYLIWHLPDSRVFIDGRYDTVYAQQVVDQYLAFINARPTALRVLHGWPHDFVLLPRESPALDVMAQAHEWTLIYRDGNWMLFARQNSAAAKIPGVPFEGTPPAVSYFP
;
A
#
# COMPACT_ATOMS: atom_id res chain seq x y z
N MET A 1 -13.43 -69.66 9.81
CA MET A 1 -12.76 -68.47 9.33
C MET A 1 -12.97 -67.41 10.39
N THR A 2 -11.98 -67.17 11.17
CA THR A 2 -11.99 -66.26 12.32
C THR A 2 -11.74 -64.83 11.81
N ALA A 3 -12.36 -63.82 12.44
CA ALA A 3 -12.35 -62.42 12.09
C ALA A 3 -10.98 -61.70 12.21
N ALA A 4 -9.87 -62.43 12.01
CA ALA A 4 -8.49 -61.95 12.27
C ALA A 4 -7.69 -61.52 11.02
N ASP A 5 -8.23 -61.65 9.78
CA ASP A 5 -7.46 -61.44 8.55
C ASP A 5 -7.94 -60.24 7.69
N ALA A 6 -8.55 -59.21 8.30
CA ALA A 6 -8.77 -57.96 7.60
C ALA A 6 -7.47 -57.14 7.58
N PRO A 7 -6.94 -56.75 6.39
CA PRO A 7 -5.71 -55.92 6.35
C PRO A 7 -5.95 -54.61 7.11
N PRO A 8 -4.92 -54.12 7.84
CA PRO A 8 -5.06 -52.88 8.59
C PRO A 8 -5.44 -51.74 7.67
N THR A 9 -6.53 -51.04 8.02
CA THR A 9 -6.95 -49.81 7.31
C THR A 9 -5.77 -48.85 7.27
N PRO A 10 -5.34 -48.38 6.06
CA PRO A 10 -4.23 -47.44 5.96
C PRO A 10 -4.55 -46.19 6.76
N ALA A 11 -3.66 -45.79 7.64
CA ALA A 11 -3.76 -44.57 8.42
C ALA A 11 -4.06 -43.38 7.48
N PRO A 12 -4.95 -42.44 7.86
CA PRO A 12 -5.31 -41.31 7.02
C PRO A 12 -4.03 -40.52 6.73
N ARG A 13 -3.56 -40.57 5.49
CA ARG A 13 -2.49 -39.69 5.00
C ARG A 13 -2.99 -38.27 5.09
N ILE A 14 -2.55 -37.50 6.09
CA ILE A 14 -2.79 -36.06 6.17
C ILE A 14 -2.06 -35.42 4.98
N SER A 15 -2.79 -35.05 3.95
CA SER A 15 -2.21 -34.34 2.81
C SER A 15 -1.86 -32.93 3.28
N LEU A 16 -0.59 -32.65 3.57
CA LEU A 16 -0.07 -31.33 3.93
C LEU A 16 -0.41 -30.27 2.85
N LEU A 17 -0.55 -30.69 1.59
CA LEU A 17 -0.98 -29.83 0.49
C LEU A 17 -2.34 -29.15 0.73
N ARG A 18 -3.20 -29.72 1.59
CA ARG A 18 -4.49 -29.12 1.95
C ARG A 18 -4.35 -27.83 2.78
N TYR A 19 -3.25 -27.73 3.53
CA TYR A 19 -2.95 -26.60 4.42
C TYR A 19 -1.97 -25.59 3.80
N SER A 20 -1.45 -25.88 2.61
CA SER A 20 -0.46 -25.01 1.95
C SER A 20 -0.91 -23.55 1.82
N PRO A 21 -2.18 -23.19 1.48
CA PRO A 21 -2.59 -21.79 1.43
C PRO A 21 -2.55 -21.11 2.81
N ALA A 22 -2.93 -21.81 3.88
CA ALA A 22 -2.87 -21.27 5.24
C ALA A 22 -1.42 -21.05 5.69
N LEU A 23 -0.51 -21.98 5.34
CA LEU A 23 0.92 -21.84 5.60
C LEU A 23 1.51 -20.66 4.83
N VAL A 24 1.13 -20.49 3.56
CA VAL A 24 1.55 -19.35 2.74
C VAL A 24 1.09 -18.03 3.37
N LEU A 25 -0.17 -17.94 3.80
CA LEU A 25 -0.68 -16.74 4.48
C LEU A 25 0.06 -16.45 5.79
N LEU A 26 0.41 -17.49 6.56
CA LEU A 26 1.24 -17.35 7.76
C LEU A 26 2.62 -16.78 7.42
N LEU A 27 3.29 -17.31 6.41
CA LEU A 27 4.61 -16.84 5.95
C LEU A 27 4.56 -15.39 5.48
N ILE A 28 3.47 -14.99 4.82
CA ILE A 28 3.29 -13.61 4.36
C ILE A 28 3.15 -12.64 5.53
N VAL A 29 2.37 -12.97 6.55
CA VAL A 29 2.26 -12.12 7.74
C VAL A 29 3.60 -12.02 8.47
N VAL A 30 4.38 -13.10 8.50
CA VAL A 30 5.76 -13.05 9.03
C VAL A 30 6.64 -12.13 8.17
N ALA A 31 6.54 -12.21 6.84
CA ALA A 31 7.27 -11.31 5.93
C ALA A 31 6.84 -9.85 6.11
N ASP A 32 5.54 -9.58 6.23
CA ASP A 32 5.01 -8.24 6.53
C ASP A 32 5.51 -7.68 7.87
N SER A 33 5.82 -8.54 8.84
CA SER A 33 6.35 -8.12 10.15
C SER A 33 7.80 -7.65 10.10
N ALA A 34 8.56 -8.12 9.11
CA ALA A 34 9.98 -7.84 8.93
C ALA A 34 10.26 -6.62 8.02
N GLN A 35 9.23 -5.89 7.61
CA GLN A 35 9.39 -4.75 6.71
C GLN A 35 10.16 -3.59 7.37
N ILE A 36 11.01 -2.97 6.57
CA ILE A 36 11.68 -1.70 6.88
C ILE A 36 10.63 -0.60 6.89
N PRO A 37 10.65 0.35 7.84
CA PRO A 37 9.78 1.51 7.80
C PRO A 37 10.03 2.30 6.53
N ASP A 38 8.97 2.75 5.92
CA ASP A 38 9.02 3.67 4.79
C ASP A 38 9.57 5.03 5.22
N SER A 39 10.23 5.75 4.31
CA SER A 39 10.77 7.08 4.58
C SER A 39 9.70 8.08 5.05
N ASP A 40 8.47 7.96 4.52
CA ASP A 40 7.36 8.86 4.83
C ASP A 40 6.79 8.65 6.25
N LEU A 41 7.11 7.52 6.91
CA LEU A 41 6.65 7.25 8.28
C LEU A 41 7.09 8.34 9.26
N TRP A 42 8.29 8.90 9.06
CA TRP A 42 8.83 9.95 9.93
C TRP A 42 7.98 11.23 9.86
N GLY A 43 7.62 11.64 8.65
CA GLY A 43 6.75 12.77 8.39
C GLY A 43 5.36 12.54 8.96
N HIS A 44 4.71 11.43 8.62
CA HIS A 44 3.37 11.12 9.12
C HIS A 44 3.28 11.18 10.65
N LEU A 45 4.28 10.65 11.36
CA LEU A 45 4.30 10.74 12.82
C LEU A 45 4.53 12.16 13.30
N ARG A 46 5.50 12.89 12.70
CA ARG A 46 5.81 14.26 13.11
C ARG A 46 4.64 15.20 12.89
N PHE A 47 3.96 15.07 11.76
CA PHE A 47 2.79 15.88 11.40
C PHE A 47 1.62 15.59 12.33
N GLY A 48 1.32 14.31 12.58
CA GLY A 48 0.30 13.91 13.55
C GLY A 48 0.60 14.38 14.97
N GLN A 49 1.85 14.28 15.43
CA GLN A 49 2.27 14.78 16.75
C GLN A 49 2.10 16.30 16.86
N ALA A 50 2.42 17.06 15.81
CA ALA A 50 2.26 18.50 15.81
C ALA A 50 0.79 18.92 15.89
N VAL A 51 -0.12 18.18 15.24
CA VAL A 51 -1.57 18.38 15.38
C VAL A 51 -2.05 18.04 16.79
N LEU A 52 -1.61 16.90 17.36
CA LEU A 52 -1.96 16.50 18.73
C LEU A 52 -1.46 17.52 19.78
N ALA A 53 -0.26 18.05 19.60
CA ALA A 53 0.33 19.02 20.53
C ALA A 53 -0.34 20.39 20.44
N SER A 54 -0.69 20.85 19.23
CA SER A 54 -1.29 22.17 19.02
C SER A 54 -2.83 22.17 19.17
N GLY A 55 -3.50 21.01 19.09
CA GLY A 55 -4.94 20.89 19.01
C GLY A 55 -5.55 21.50 17.74
N ARG A 56 -4.75 21.78 16.70
CA ARG A 56 -5.16 22.43 15.47
C ARG A 56 -4.53 21.76 14.27
N ILE A 57 -5.29 21.67 13.17
CA ILE A 57 -4.77 21.19 11.89
C ILE A 57 -3.79 22.23 11.34
N ILE A 58 -2.60 21.79 10.96
CA ILE A 58 -1.57 22.65 10.38
C ILE A 58 -1.93 22.89 8.92
N SER A 59 -2.30 24.12 8.59
CA SER A 59 -2.74 24.53 7.24
C SER A 59 -1.66 25.29 6.44
N ARG A 60 -0.50 25.53 7.05
CA ARG A 60 0.64 26.22 6.42
C ARG A 60 1.91 25.46 6.74
N ASP A 61 2.81 25.36 5.78
CA ASP A 61 4.07 24.66 5.92
C ASP A 61 5.05 25.33 6.91
N PRO A 62 5.43 24.65 8.02
CA PRO A 62 6.47 25.13 8.91
C PRO A 62 7.83 24.43 8.71
N TYR A 63 7.88 23.37 7.87
CA TYR A 63 9.00 22.42 7.83
C TYR A 63 10.00 22.67 6.72
N SER A 64 9.58 23.34 5.63
CA SER A 64 10.47 23.63 4.54
C SER A 64 10.79 25.11 4.44
N TYR A 65 11.95 25.45 3.82
CA TYR A 65 12.30 26.84 3.53
C TYR A 65 11.95 27.22 2.06
N SER A 66 11.81 26.25 1.17
CA SER A 66 11.44 26.50 -0.23
C SER A 66 9.94 26.81 -0.40
N ALA A 67 9.12 26.36 0.55
CA ALA A 67 7.68 26.59 0.58
C ALA A 67 7.21 27.14 1.94
N ALA A 68 8.06 27.85 2.67
CA ALA A 68 7.76 28.35 4.01
C ALA A 68 6.45 29.16 4.05
N GLY A 69 5.51 28.73 4.89
CA GLY A 69 4.20 29.37 5.03
C GLY A 69 3.24 29.14 3.87
N ALA A 70 3.59 28.34 2.85
CA ALA A 70 2.69 27.92 1.79
C ALA A 70 1.46 27.20 2.37
N VAL A 71 0.35 27.27 1.68
CA VAL A 71 -0.87 26.56 2.09
C VAL A 71 -0.62 25.05 1.94
N TRP A 72 -0.81 24.34 3.02
CA TRP A 72 -0.71 22.89 3.06
C TRP A 72 -2.08 22.25 3.25
N ARG A 73 -2.50 21.44 2.29
CA ARG A 73 -3.75 20.68 2.31
C ARG A 73 -3.45 19.23 2.61
N ASN A 74 -3.34 18.91 3.89
CA ASN A 74 -3.02 17.56 4.37
C ASN A 74 -4.25 16.65 4.29
N HIS A 75 -4.43 15.95 3.19
CA HIS A 75 -5.57 15.05 2.96
C HIS A 75 -5.47 13.72 3.74
N GLU A 76 -4.38 13.48 4.46
CA GLU A 76 -4.11 12.29 5.28
C GLU A 76 -4.12 12.59 6.79
N TRP A 77 -4.54 13.80 7.16
CA TRP A 77 -4.48 14.35 8.51
C TRP A 77 -5.02 13.41 9.61
N LEU A 78 -6.13 12.68 9.33
CA LEU A 78 -6.75 11.81 10.32
C LEU A 78 -5.94 10.53 10.53
N THR A 79 -5.32 9.99 9.49
CA THR A 79 -4.40 8.85 9.59
C THR A 79 -3.15 9.24 10.38
N GLU A 80 -2.58 10.41 10.13
CA GLU A 80 -1.38 10.89 10.82
C GLU A 80 -1.64 11.08 12.32
N ILE A 81 -2.79 11.66 12.69
CA ILE A 81 -3.23 11.75 14.10
C ILE A 81 -3.35 10.35 14.72
N ALA A 82 -4.00 9.41 14.02
CA ALA A 82 -4.17 8.05 14.53
C ALA A 82 -2.82 7.34 14.73
N MET A 83 -1.91 7.44 13.75
CA MET A 83 -0.56 6.88 13.83
C MET A 83 0.25 7.51 14.97
N ALA A 84 0.24 8.84 15.08
CA ALA A 84 0.95 9.56 16.15
C ALA A 84 0.38 9.21 17.53
N ALA A 85 -0.94 9.12 17.69
CA ALA A 85 -1.57 8.73 18.94
C ALA A 85 -1.19 7.30 19.34
N LEU A 86 -1.22 6.35 18.40
CA LEU A 86 -0.80 4.98 18.66
C LEU A 86 0.68 4.88 19.01
N TYR A 87 1.52 5.62 18.29
CA TYR A 87 2.95 5.67 18.56
C TYR A 87 3.27 6.30 19.92
N ASN A 88 2.65 7.43 20.26
CA ASN A 88 2.88 8.13 21.53
C ASN A 88 2.47 7.28 22.75
N ASN A 89 1.42 6.44 22.63
CA ASN A 89 0.92 5.62 23.73
C ASN A 89 1.57 4.23 23.80
N PHE A 90 1.93 3.63 22.65
CA PHE A 90 2.35 2.22 22.55
C PHE A 90 3.66 2.02 21.78
N GLY A 91 4.31 3.10 21.34
CA GLY A 91 5.53 3.03 20.54
C GLY A 91 5.35 2.25 19.23
N VAL A 92 6.41 1.57 18.81
CA VAL A 92 6.42 0.75 17.59
C VAL A 92 5.36 -0.35 17.60
N ILE A 93 5.04 -0.90 18.77
CA ILE A 93 4.00 -1.94 18.90
C ILE A 93 2.62 -1.40 18.47
N GLY A 94 2.31 -0.13 18.81
CA GLY A 94 1.08 0.52 18.38
C GLY A 94 0.97 0.64 16.85
N LEU A 95 2.06 1.02 16.18
CA LEU A 95 2.11 1.10 14.73
C LEU A 95 1.96 -0.28 14.06
N LYS A 96 2.64 -1.29 14.60
CA LYS A 96 2.50 -2.67 14.13
C LYS A 96 1.08 -3.18 14.31
N ALA A 97 0.47 -2.95 15.48
CA ALA A 97 -0.90 -3.35 15.75
C ALA A 97 -1.90 -2.71 14.77
N TRP A 98 -1.73 -1.42 14.47
CA TRP A 98 -2.51 -0.73 13.45
C TRP A 98 -2.35 -1.37 12.06
N LYS A 99 -1.11 -1.55 11.61
CA LYS A 99 -0.81 -2.16 10.30
C LYS A 99 -1.44 -3.55 10.18
N PHE A 100 -1.18 -4.44 11.14
CA PHE A 100 -1.69 -5.81 11.10
C PHE A 100 -3.22 -5.87 11.19
N THR A 101 -3.84 -4.96 11.96
CA THR A 101 -5.31 -4.85 12.01
C THR A 101 -5.89 -4.50 10.64
N CYS A 102 -5.31 -3.52 9.94
CA CYS A 102 -5.76 -3.13 8.60
C CYS A 102 -5.56 -4.25 7.58
N VAL A 103 -4.38 -4.91 7.57
CA VAL A 103 -4.09 -6.03 6.67
C VAL A 103 -5.04 -7.21 6.95
N ALA A 104 -5.20 -7.60 8.21
CA ALA A 104 -6.11 -8.68 8.59
C ALA A 104 -7.57 -8.37 8.22
N ALA A 105 -8.03 -7.14 8.48
CA ALA A 105 -9.35 -6.70 8.09
C ALA A 105 -9.55 -6.76 6.56
N THR A 106 -8.55 -6.34 5.78
CA THR A 106 -8.58 -6.44 4.32
C THR A 106 -8.75 -7.89 3.88
N MET A 107 -7.95 -8.82 4.41
CA MET A 107 -8.03 -10.25 4.08
C MET A 107 -9.37 -10.87 4.48
N ILE A 108 -9.90 -10.52 5.66
CA ILE A 108 -11.22 -10.98 6.11
C ILE A 108 -12.32 -10.47 5.17
N LEU A 109 -12.30 -9.18 4.83
CA LEU A 109 -13.28 -8.56 3.93
C LEU A 109 -13.23 -9.15 2.51
N MET A 110 -12.03 -9.43 1.99
CA MET A 110 -11.87 -10.18 0.74
C MET A 110 -12.46 -11.59 0.84
N SER A 111 -12.22 -12.28 1.95
CA SER A 111 -12.80 -13.61 2.19
C SER A 111 -14.33 -13.57 2.23
N LEU A 112 -14.90 -12.56 2.90
CA LEU A 112 -16.36 -12.36 2.94
C LEU A 112 -16.92 -12.06 1.53
N SER A 113 -16.25 -11.22 0.74
CA SER A 113 -16.69 -10.94 -0.63
C SER A 113 -16.69 -12.19 -1.53
N MET A 114 -15.69 -13.06 -1.39
CA MET A 114 -15.61 -14.33 -2.11
C MET A 114 -16.62 -15.35 -1.61
N ALA A 115 -16.94 -15.37 -0.32
CA ALA A 115 -17.95 -16.27 0.25
C ALA A 115 -19.35 -16.03 -0.34
N GLU A 116 -19.68 -14.79 -0.70
CA GLU A 116 -20.96 -14.46 -1.35
C GLU A 116 -21.10 -15.07 -2.75
N THR A 117 -20.00 -15.43 -3.40
CA THR A 117 -19.98 -16.05 -4.73
C THR A 117 -20.41 -17.53 -4.75
N GLY A 118 -20.39 -18.20 -3.60
CA GLY A 118 -20.60 -19.64 -3.45
C GLY A 118 -19.43 -20.51 -3.93
N ALA A 119 -18.25 -19.94 -4.16
CA ALA A 119 -17.04 -20.68 -4.53
C ALA A 119 -16.58 -21.61 -3.40
N ALA A 120 -16.00 -22.76 -3.78
CA ALA A 120 -15.45 -23.72 -2.81
C ALA A 120 -14.34 -23.08 -1.96
N PRO A 121 -14.24 -23.41 -0.65
CA PRO A 121 -13.23 -22.84 0.25
C PRO A 121 -11.79 -22.96 -0.25
N GLY A 122 -11.45 -24.06 -0.94
CA GLY A 122 -10.11 -24.23 -1.53
C GLY A 122 -9.79 -23.21 -2.63
N ILE A 123 -10.77 -22.85 -3.46
CA ILE A 123 -10.62 -21.79 -4.48
C ILE A 123 -10.39 -20.44 -3.79
N GLN A 124 -11.22 -20.12 -2.79
CA GLN A 124 -11.12 -18.86 -2.04
C GLN A 124 -9.76 -18.73 -1.35
N LEU A 125 -9.27 -19.78 -0.68
CA LEU A 125 -7.97 -19.77 -0.01
C LEU A 125 -6.79 -19.60 -0.97
N ASN A 126 -6.83 -20.24 -2.14
CA ASN A 126 -5.77 -20.07 -3.14
C ASN A 126 -5.73 -18.64 -3.70
N ILE A 127 -6.89 -18.05 -3.98
CA ILE A 127 -6.99 -16.65 -4.45
C ILE A 127 -6.49 -15.71 -3.35
N LEU A 128 -6.91 -15.92 -2.10
CA LEU A 128 -6.51 -15.09 -0.96
C LEU A 128 -4.99 -15.16 -0.73
N ALA A 129 -4.39 -16.36 -0.79
CA ALA A 129 -2.96 -16.54 -0.63
C ALA A 129 -2.18 -15.81 -1.74
N LEU A 130 -2.62 -15.95 -3.00
CA LEU A 130 -1.98 -15.29 -4.13
C LEU A 130 -2.09 -13.76 -4.04
N ALA A 131 -3.26 -13.25 -3.68
CA ALA A 131 -3.48 -11.82 -3.47
C ALA A 131 -2.60 -11.29 -2.31
N ALA A 132 -2.57 -12.00 -1.19
CA ALA A 132 -1.78 -11.61 -0.04
C ALA A 132 -0.28 -11.54 -0.38
N ILE A 133 0.28 -12.49 -1.15
CA ILE A 133 1.66 -12.43 -1.65
C ILE A 133 1.86 -11.15 -2.47
N ALA A 134 0.99 -10.91 -3.45
CA ALA A 134 1.13 -9.78 -4.35
C ALA A 134 1.04 -8.41 -3.64
N MET A 135 0.36 -8.35 -2.49
CA MET A 135 0.15 -7.11 -1.73
C MET A 135 1.30 -6.77 -0.78
N VAL A 136 2.20 -7.71 -0.45
CA VAL A 136 3.29 -7.52 0.53
C VAL A 136 4.09 -6.23 0.31
N PRO A 137 4.56 -5.86 -0.90
CA PRO A 137 5.38 -4.66 -1.08
C PRO A 137 4.64 -3.36 -0.78
N GLN A 138 3.31 -3.37 -0.85
CA GLN A 138 2.46 -2.20 -0.65
C GLN A 138 1.84 -2.12 0.76
N ASN A 139 2.01 -3.16 1.58
CA ASN A 139 1.56 -3.19 2.97
C ASN A 139 2.57 -2.45 3.88
N GLN A 140 2.84 -1.19 3.60
CA GLN A 140 3.80 -0.36 4.33
C GLN A 140 3.12 0.41 5.47
N PHE A 141 3.92 1.11 6.30
CA PHE A 141 3.42 2.00 7.36
C PHE A 141 2.99 3.35 6.77
N ARG A 142 2.04 3.31 5.82
CA ARG A 142 1.52 4.48 5.11
C ARG A 142 0.00 4.58 5.19
N PRO A 143 -0.58 5.77 5.08
CA PRO A 143 -2.03 5.98 5.06
C PRO A 143 -2.80 5.13 4.05
N GLN A 144 -2.18 4.77 2.94
CA GLN A 144 -2.78 3.95 1.88
C GLN A 144 -3.34 2.60 2.36
N ILE A 145 -2.86 2.06 3.49
CA ILE A 145 -3.33 0.78 4.04
C ILE A 145 -4.82 0.85 4.45
N PHE A 146 -5.30 2.03 4.86
CA PHE A 146 -6.73 2.28 5.08
C PHE A 146 -7.52 2.19 3.77
N THR A 147 -6.95 2.64 2.65
CA THR A 147 -7.60 2.51 1.33
C THR A 147 -7.84 1.06 0.99
N PHE A 148 -6.89 0.15 1.23
CA PHE A 148 -7.08 -1.28 0.95
C PHE A 148 -8.20 -1.86 1.80
N MET A 149 -8.24 -1.55 3.09
CA MET A 149 -9.29 -2.02 4.00
C MET A 149 -10.68 -1.48 3.63
N LEU A 150 -10.80 -0.16 3.42
CA LEU A 150 -12.08 0.48 3.11
C LEU A 150 -12.60 0.11 1.71
N PHE A 151 -11.70 -0.08 0.76
CA PHE A 151 -12.04 -0.61 -0.56
C PHE A 151 -12.55 -2.05 -0.47
N ALA A 152 -11.88 -2.91 0.29
CA ALA A 152 -12.32 -4.29 0.52
C ALA A 152 -13.69 -4.34 1.22
N ALA A 153 -13.96 -3.43 2.18
CA ALA A 153 -15.26 -3.30 2.83
C ALA A 153 -16.36 -2.88 1.85
N THR A 154 -16.08 -1.87 1.03
CA THR A 154 -17.00 -1.42 -0.02
C THR A 154 -17.30 -2.56 -0.98
N LEU A 155 -16.28 -3.26 -1.47
CA LEU A 155 -16.43 -4.36 -2.42
C LEU A 155 -17.17 -5.56 -1.81
N ALA A 156 -16.99 -5.86 -0.52
CA ALA A 156 -17.74 -6.92 0.16
C ALA A 156 -19.24 -6.60 0.19
N LEU A 157 -19.63 -5.34 0.43
CA LEU A 157 -21.02 -4.90 0.36
C LEU A 157 -21.58 -5.00 -1.07
N LEU A 158 -20.81 -4.57 -2.08
CA LEU A 158 -21.21 -4.66 -3.49
C LEU A 158 -21.32 -6.11 -3.95
N ALA A 159 -20.38 -6.98 -3.56
CA ALA A 159 -20.45 -8.41 -3.85
C ALA A 159 -21.70 -9.05 -3.24
N ARG A 160 -22.00 -8.72 -1.99
CA ARG A 160 -23.22 -9.19 -1.34
C ARG A 160 -24.50 -8.69 -2.03
N ASP A 161 -24.55 -7.42 -2.46
CA ASP A 161 -25.68 -6.90 -3.23
C ASP A 161 -25.82 -7.64 -4.58
N ASN A 162 -24.70 -7.81 -5.29
CA ASN A 162 -24.68 -8.44 -6.62
C ASN A 162 -25.09 -9.91 -6.58
N TYR A 163 -24.52 -10.70 -5.65
CA TYR A 163 -24.74 -12.16 -5.62
C TYR A 163 -25.93 -12.61 -4.78
N ARG A 164 -26.39 -11.79 -3.79
CA ARG A 164 -27.51 -12.13 -2.90
C ARG A 164 -28.71 -11.21 -3.03
N GLY A 165 -28.60 -10.13 -3.79
CA GLY A 165 -29.68 -9.15 -3.99
C GLY A 165 -30.04 -8.33 -2.76
N ARG A 166 -29.26 -8.38 -1.67
CA ARG A 166 -29.50 -7.64 -0.42
C ARG A 166 -28.20 -7.37 0.32
N ALA A 167 -27.88 -6.09 0.41
CA ALA A 167 -26.80 -5.59 1.24
C ALA A 167 -27.23 -4.27 1.90
N PRO A 168 -26.73 -3.95 3.11
CA PRO A 168 -26.96 -2.67 3.76
C PRO A 168 -26.04 -1.61 3.14
N LEU A 169 -26.25 -1.27 1.86
CA LEU A 169 -25.37 -0.39 1.08
C LEU A 169 -25.26 1.03 1.66
N TRP A 170 -26.17 1.46 2.53
CA TRP A 170 -26.07 2.72 3.25
C TRP A 170 -24.79 2.83 4.10
N ILE A 171 -24.19 1.69 4.50
CA ILE A 171 -22.89 1.64 5.23
C ILE A 171 -21.76 2.23 4.40
N VAL A 172 -21.89 2.25 3.08
CA VAL A 172 -20.90 2.88 2.19
C VAL A 172 -20.77 4.38 2.47
N ILE A 173 -21.84 5.05 2.92
CA ILE A 173 -21.82 6.50 3.20
C ILE A 173 -20.81 6.85 4.31
N PRO A 174 -20.88 6.29 5.53
CA PRO A 174 -19.87 6.53 6.55
C PRO A 174 -18.48 6.00 6.13
N ILE A 175 -18.38 4.90 5.37
CA ILE A 175 -17.10 4.44 4.82
C ILE A 175 -16.47 5.55 3.98
N MET A 176 -17.21 6.17 3.07
CA MET A 176 -16.70 7.23 2.20
C MET A 176 -16.34 8.50 2.98
N MET A 177 -17.10 8.86 4.01
CA MET A 177 -16.79 9.98 4.91
C MET A 177 -15.44 9.80 5.60
N PHE A 178 -15.20 8.65 6.20
CA PHE A 178 -13.91 8.37 6.84
C PHE A 178 -12.78 8.27 5.83
N TRP A 179 -13.01 7.62 4.69
CA TRP A 179 -12.00 7.43 3.65
C TRP A 179 -11.50 8.76 3.10
N GLY A 180 -12.39 9.72 2.84
CA GLY A 180 -12.01 11.08 2.39
C GLY A 180 -11.16 11.89 3.39
N ASN A 181 -11.07 11.45 4.65
CA ASN A 181 -10.23 12.06 5.69
C ASN A 181 -8.98 11.23 6.03
N LEU A 182 -8.93 9.98 5.60
CA LEU A 182 -7.83 9.06 5.91
C LEU A 182 -6.78 8.98 4.79
N HIS A 183 -7.21 9.00 3.52
CA HIS A 183 -6.29 8.89 2.37
C HIS A 183 -6.99 9.25 1.06
N GLY A 184 -6.23 9.81 0.10
CA GLY A 184 -6.71 10.23 -1.22
C GLY A 184 -7.34 9.14 -2.10
N GLY A 185 -7.19 7.87 -1.75
CA GLY A 185 -7.77 6.73 -2.47
C GLY A 185 -9.30 6.68 -2.51
N PHE A 186 -10.01 7.55 -1.80
CA PHE A 186 -11.48 7.65 -1.84
C PHE A 186 -12.04 7.89 -3.25
N ILE A 187 -11.28 8.51 -4.15
CA ILE A 187 -11.65 8.69 -5.56
C ILE A 187 -11.91 7.33 -6.24
N ILE A 188 -11.10 6.31 -5.94
CA ILE A 188 -11.29 4.95 -6.47
C ILE A 188 -12.57 4.34 -5.91
N GLY A 189 -12.87 4.61 -4.63
CA GLY A 189 -14.15 4.22 -4.02
C GLY A 189 -15.34 4.79 -4.78
N ILE A 190 -15.32 6.09 -5.09
CA ILE A 190 -16.38 6.76 -5.87
C ILE A 190 -16.48 6.17 -7.27
N ALA A 191 -15.36 6.04 -8.00
CA ALA A 191 -15.36 5.44 -9.33
C ALA A 191 -15.97 4.03 -9.32
N THR A 192 -15.64 3.23 -8.31
CA THR A 192 -16.20 1.89 -8.10
C THR A 192 -17.72 1.92 -7.91
N LEU A 193 -18.20 2.83 -7.07
CA LEU A 193 -19.65 2.99 -6.82
C LEU A 193 -20.41 3.44 -8.08
N VAL A 194 -19.84 4.38 -8.84
CA VAL A 194 -20.41 4.88 -10.10
C VAL A 194 -20.50 3.75 -11.12
N ILE A 195 -19.41 3.00 -11.33
CA ILE A 195 -19.40 1.87 -12.28
C ILE A 195 -20.41 0.80 -11.86
N TYR A 196 -20.43 0.47 -10.56
CA TYR A 196 -21.39 -0.51 -10.06
C TYR A 196 -22.82 -0.07 -10.28
N ALA A 197 -23.18 1.14 -9.91
CA ALA A 197 -24.54 1.67 -10.06
C ALA A 197 -24.96 1.78 -11.53
N ALA A 198 -24.08 2.26 -12.40
CA ALA A 198 -24.36 2.39 -13.83
C ALA A 198 -24.61 1.03 -14.51
N LEU A 199 -23.72 0.05 -14.27
CA LEU A 199 -23.85 -1.26 -14.91
C LEU A 199 -24.95 -2.12 -14.30
N ALA A 200 -25.17 -2.06 -12.98
CA ALA A 200 -26.31 -2.71 -12.34
C ALA A 200 -27.64 -2.10 -12.82
N GLY A 201 -27.72 -0.78 -12.96
CA GLY A 201 -28.88 -0.10 -13.53
C GLY A 201 -29.13 -0.47 -14.99
N LEU A 202 -28.07 -0.55 -15.80
CA LEU A 202 -28.20 -1.01 -17.19
C LEU A 202 -28.72 -2.46 -17.29
N GLN A 203 -28.22 -3.35 -16.42
CA GLN A 203 -28.73 -4.73 -16.35
C GLN A 203 -30.20 -4.76 -15.97
N ASP A 204 -30.64 -3.98 -14.97
CA ASP A 204 -32.03 -3.91 -14.53
C ASP A 204 -32.96 -3.40 -15.69
N LEU A 205 -32.49 -2.42 -16.47
CA LEU A 205 -33.18 -1.91 -17.65
C LEU A 205 -33.33 -2.98 -18.73
N VAL A 206 -32.24 -3.67 -19.07
CA VAL A 206 -32.23 -4.73 -20.10
C VAL A 206 -33.11 -5.90 -19.70
N GLU A 207 -33.17 -6.24 -18.42
CA GLU A 207 -33.96 -7.34 -17.87
C GLU A 207 -35.38 -6.92 -17.47
N GLY A 208 -35.77 -5.67 -17.64
CA GLY A 208 -37.12 -5.16 -17.34
C GLY A 208 -37.46 -5.14 -15.83
N ARG A 209 -36.48 -5.04 -14.95
CA ARG A 209 -36.67 -5.10 -13.47
C ARG A 209 -37.16 -3.81 -12.83
N GLY A 210 -37.40 -2.75 -13.59
CA GLY A 210 -37.76 -1.43 -13.05
C GLY A 210 -36.58 -0.61 -12.55
N LEU A 211 -36.84 0.65 -12.15
CA LEU A 211 -35.79 1.64 -11.86
C LEU A 211 -35.55 1.84 -10.35
N GLU A 212 -36.29 1.18 -9.45
CA GLU A 212 -36.20 1.43 -8.00
C GLU A 212 -34.80 1.15 -7.43
N ARG A 213 -34.18 0.02 -7.86
CA ARG A 213 -32.82 -0.32 -7.44
C ARG A 213 -31.81 0.69 -7.98
N SER A 214 -31.93 1.06 -9.26
CA SER A 214 -31.04 2.05 -9.91
C SER A 214 -31.13 3.40 -9.21
N PHE A 215 -32.33 3.86 -8.85
CA PHE A 215 -32.53 5.10 -8.11
C PHE A 215 -31.89 5.04 -6.72
N ARG A 216 -32.10 3.95 -5.97
CA ARG A 216 -31.47 3.73 -4.67
C ARG A 216 -29.94 3.72 -4.76
N LEU A 217 -29.36 3.04 -5.75
CA LEU A 217 -27.93 3.04 -5.99
C LEU A 217 -27.41 4.44 -6.32
N GLY A 218 -28.12 5.19 -7.15
CA GLY A 218 -27.79 6.58 -7.47
C GLY A 218 -27.76 7.49 -6.24
N LEU A 219 -28.76 7.32 -5.32
CA LEU A 219 -28.77 8.06 -4.05
C LEU A 219 -27.58 7.69 -3.16
N ILE A 220 -27.18 6.42 -3.11
CA ILE A 220 -26.01 5.98 -2.33
C ILE A 220 -24.73 6.56 -2.92
N VAL A 221 -24.56 6.55 -4.24
CA VAL A 221 -23.42 7.18 -4.92
C VAL A 221 -23.36 8.67 -4.59
N LEU A 222 -24.48 9.38 -4.71
CA LEU A 222 -24.55 10.81 -4.41
C LEU A 222 -24.22 11.07 -2.95
N ALA A 223 -24.88 10.38 -2.01
CA ALA A 223 -24.68 10.57 -0.58
C ALA A 223 -23.24 10.19 -0.14
N GLY A 224 -22.68 9.09 -0.67
CA GLY A 224 -21.30 8.70 -0.44
C GLY A 224 -20.30 9.73 -0.97
N THR A 225 -20.56 10.27 -2.16
CA THR A 225 -19.73 11.35 -2.74
C THR A 225 -19.79 12.62 -1.88
N LEU A 226 -20.99 13.05 -1.49
CA LEU A 226 -21.15 14.22 -0.62
C LEU A 226 -20.53 14.01 0.75
N ALA A 227 -20.56 12.80 1.28
CA ALA A 227 -19.95 12.47 2.57
C ALA A 227 -18.42 12.68 2.57
N THR A 228 -17.73 12.52 1.44
CA THR A 228 -16.30 12.82 1.34
C THR A 228 -15.96 14.31 1.49
N LEU A 229 -16.94 15.20 1.30
CA LEU A 229 -16.78 16.64 1.51
C LEU A 229 -16.84 17.02 3.00
N ILE A 230 -17.23 16.10 3.89
CA ILE A 230 -17.18 16.26 5.35
C ILE A 230 -15.72 16.08 5.77
N SER A 231 -14.93 17.10 5.50
CA SER A 231 -13.50 17.17 5.76
C SER A 231 -13.13 18.62 6.10
N PRO A 232 -12.09 18.87 6.90
CA PRO A 232 -11.57 20.23 7.14
C PRO A 232 -11.22 20.99 5.86
N TYR A 233 -10.98 20.27 4.78
CA TYR A 233 -10.59 20.83 3.48
C TYR A 233 -11.74 20.86 2.47
N GLY A 234 -12.88 20.23 2.75
CA GLY A 234 -14.03 20.20 1.84
C GLY A 234 -13.64 19.77 0.42
N ILE A 235 -13.95 20.64 -0.56
CA ILE A 235 -13.63 20.37 -1.97
C ILE A 235 -12.12 20.41 -2.27
N ASP A 236 -11.32 21.11 -1.47
CA ASP A 236 -9.87 21.19 -1.68
C ASP A 236 -9.19 19.82 -1.54
N ALA A 237 -9.72 18.91 -0.70
CA ALA A 237 -9.23 17.53 -0.63
C ALA A 237 -9.35 16.79 -1.98
N TRP A 238 -10.41 17.05 -2.74
CA TRP A 238 -10.60 16.50 -4.08
C TRP A 238 -9.61 17.11 -5.08
N LEU A 239 -9.42 18.42 -5.02
CA LEU A 239 -8.52 19.13 -5.94
C LEU A 239 -7.08 18.65 -5.78
N VAL A 240 -6.62 18.43 -4.56
CA VAL A 240 -5.28 17.85 -4.29
C VAL A 240 -5.13 16.48 -4.96
N VAL A 241 -6.06 15.54 -4.71
CA VAL A 241 -5.97 14.20 -5.27
C VAL A 241 -6.09 14.20 -6.80
N LEU A 242 -6.97 15.03 -7.36
CA LEU A 242 -7.13 15.13 -8.82
C LEU A 242 -5.92 15.78 -9.49
N ASN A 243 -5.24 16.71 -8.82
CA ASN A 243 -4.01 17.32 -9.34
C ASN A 243 -2.86 16.31 -9.30
N ALA A 244 -2.70 15.55 -8.20
CA ALA A 244 -1.71 14.48 -8.10
C ALA A 244 -1.86 13.43 -9.21
N LEU A 245 -3.09 13.11 -9.63
CA LEU A 245 -3.34 12.19 -10.74
C LEU A 245 -2.98 12.78 -12.13
N LYS A 246 -2.88 14.11 -12.25
CA LYS A 246 -2.52 14.79 -13.51
C LYS A 246 -1.04 15.07 -13.63
N ASP A 247 -0.32 15.12 -12.52
CA ASP A 247 1.10 15.45 -12.51
C ASP A 247 1.95 14.22 -12.84
N TYR A 248 2.37 14.13 -14.09
CA TYR A 248 3.27 13.08 -14.59
C TYR A 248 4.76 13.41 -14.41
N SER A 249 5.11 14.59 -13.92
CA SER A 249 6.53 15.03 -13.89
C SER A 249 7.37 14.25 -12.90
N THR A 250 6.76 13.74 -11.84
CA THR A 250 7.42 13.00 -10.75
C THR A 250 7.14 11.51 -10.76
N HIS A 251 6.17 11.06 -11.53
CA HIS A 251 5.92 9.62 -11.69
C HIS A 251 7.20 8.81 -11.99
N PRO A 252 8.15 9.30 -12.81
CA PRO A 252 9.38 8.56 -13.06
C PRO A 252 10.31 8.39 -11.85
N ILE A 253 10.18 9.23 -10.82
CA ILE A 253 11.12 9.26 -9.68
C ILE A 253 10.59 8.44 -8.50
N ILE A 254 9.28 8.37 -8.36
CA ILE A 254 8.63 7.66 -7.26
C ILE A 254 8.39 6.21 -7.68
N ALA A 255 9.03 5.27 -6.97
CA ALA A 255 8.98 3.84 -7.31
C ALA A 255 7.54 3.29 -7.40
N ASP A 256 6.63 3.77 -6.56
CA ASP A 256 5.24 3.31 -6.51
C ASP A 256 4.40 3.73 -7.73
N TRP A 257 4.81 4.77 -8.45
CA TRP A 257 4.16 5.23 -9.68
C TRP A 257 4.68 4.56 -10.94
N GLN A 258 5.69 3.69 -10.83
CA GLN A 258 6.24 2.99 -12.00
C GLN A 258 5.22 2.00 -12.57
N PRO A 259 5.13 1.88 -13.92
CA PRO A 259 4.34 0.85 -14.57
C PRO A 259 4.78 -0.55 -14.12
N LEU A 260 3.81 -1.45 -13.91
CA LEU A 260 4.08 -2.80 -13.37
C LEU A 260 5.15 -3.56 -14.14
N LEU A 261 5.08 -3.55 -15.47
CA LEU A 261 6.05 -4.29 -16.31
C LEU A 261 7.45 -3.66 -16.24
N HIS A 262 7.53 -2.33 -16.12
CA HIS A 262 8.80 -1.62 -15.93
C HIS A 262 9.40 -1.96 -14.55
N ALA A 263 8.58 -1.94 -13.50
CA ALA A 263 9.01 -2.30 -12.15
C ALA A 263 9.51 -3.76 -12.05
N ILE A 264 8.87 -4.69 -12.77
CA ILE A 264 9.33 -6.08 -12.90
C ILE A 264 10.70 -6.12 -13.60
N ALA A 265 10.84 -5.45 -14.74
CA ALA A 265 12.08 -5.45 -15.51
C ALA A 265 13.26 -4.84 -14.74
N LEU A 266 13.03 -3.70 -14.09
CA LEU A 266 14.06 -3.03 -13.28
C LEU A 266 14.37 -3.87 -12.02
N GLY A 267 13.36 -4.37 -11.33
CA GLY A 267 13.50 -5.14 -10.11
C GLY A 267 14.25 -6.45 -10.32
N TRP A 268 14.18 -7.06 -11.51
CA TRP A 268 14.91 -8.28 -11.82
C TRP A 268 16.42 -8.14 -11.61
N HIS A 269 16.97 -6.97 -11.86
CA HIS A 269 18.39 -6.69 -11.70
C HIS A 269 18.78 -6.11 -10.34
N THR A 270 17.83 -5.44 -9.66
CA THR A 270 18.13 -4.69 -8.41
C THR A 270 17.59 -5.37 -7.16
N LYS A 271 16.34 -5.81 -7.18
CA LYS A 271 15.61 -6.38 -6.02
C LYS A 271 14.78 -7.61 -6.44
N PRO A 272 15.40 -8.74 -6.81
CA PRO A 272 14.70 -9.89 -7.40
C PRO A 272 13.58 -10.47 -6.53
N VAL A 273 13.66 -10.33 -5.21
CA VAL A 273 12.60 -10.78 -4.29
C VAL A 273 11.30 -9.99 -4.51
N ILE A 274 11.38 -8.69 -4.81
CA ILE A 274 10.19 -7.85 -5.08
C ILE A 274 9.49 -8.29 -6.36
N VAL A 275 10.25 -8.76 -7.34
CA VAL A 275 9.69 -9.25 -8.62
C VAL A 275 8.74 -10.42 -8.41
N ILE A 276 9.01 -11.31 -7.46
CA ILE A 276 8.14 -12.45 -7.15
C ILE A 276 6.74 -11.97 -6.78
N PHE A 277 6.64 -10.92 -5.97
CA PHE A 277 5.35 -10.36 -5.56
C PHE A 277 4.58 -9.77 -6.75
N PHE A 278 5.26 -9.02 -7.61
CA PHE A 278 4.66 -8.42 -8.80
C PHE A 278 4.23 -9.49 -9.83
N VAL A 279 5.02 -10.53 -10.01
CA VAL A 279 4.69 -11.67 -10.89
C VAL A 279 3.49 -12.44 -10.36
N CYS A 280 3.36 -12.64 -9.04
CA CYS A 280 2.17 -13.23 -8.45
C CYS A 280 0.91 -12.39 -8.72
N GLY A 281 1.03 -11.07 -8.64
CA GLY A 281 -0.07 -10.16 -8.99
C GLY A 281 -0.44 -10.26 -10.46
N LEU A 282 0.54 -10.24 -11.36
CA LEU A 282 0.32 -10.42 -12.79
C LEU A 282 -0.35 -11.76 -13.08
N PHE A 283 0.10 -12.84 -12.45
CA PHE A 283 -0.51 -14.17 -12.60
C PHE A 283 -1.98 -14.16 -12.17
N MET A 284 -2.32 -13.51 -11.04
CA MET A 284 -3.72 -13.41 -10.60
C MET A 284 -4.60 -12.63 -11.60
N MET A 285 -4.07 -11.52 -12.16
CA MET A 285 -4.79 -10.73 -13.17
C MET A 285 -5.01 -11.54 -14.47
N VAL A 286 -4.02 -12.30 -14.92
CA VAL A 286 -4.14 -13.20 -16.07
C VAL A 286 -5.14 -14.33 -15.78
N ALA A 287 -5.08 -14.94 -14.59
CA ALA A 287 -6.04 -15.97 -14.17
C ALA A 287 -7.48 -15.43 -14.15
N PHE A 288 -7.67 -14.19 -13.67
CA PHE A 288 -8.96 -13.50 -13.74
C PHE A 288 -9.45 -13.35 -15.18
N ALA A 289 -8.63 -12.82 -16.08
CA ALA A 289 -9.00 -12.64 -17.49
C ALA A 289 -9.37 -13.97 -18.18
N ILE A 290 -8.59 -15.03 -17.93
CA ILE A 290 -8.88 -16.39 -18.47
C ILE A 290 -10.18 -16.94 -17.87
N ALA A 291 -10.38 -16.81 -16.56
CA ALA A 291 -11.58 -17.33 -15.90
C ALA A 291 -12.85 -16.66 -16.42
N VAL A 292 -12.86 -15.33 -16.52
CA VAL A 292 -14.00 -14.56 -17.03
C VAL A 292 -14.30 -14.88 -18.50
N SER A 293 -13.27 -15.02 -19.35
CA SER A 293 -13.47 -15.34 -20.78
C SER A 293 -13.90 -16.79 -21.03
N SER A 294 -13.56 -17.72 -20.13
CA SER A 294 -13.80 -19.16 -20.30
C SER A 294 -15.07 -19.68 -19.61
N ALA A 295 -15.61 -18.91 -18.65
CA ALA A 295 -16.82 -19.30 -17.92
C ALA A 295 -18.09 -18.89 -18.68
N PRO A 296 -19.22 -19.58 -18.42
CA PRO A 296 -20.52 -19.09 -18.87
C PRO A 296 -20.75 -17.66 -18.37
N ARG A 297 -21.38 -16.82 -19.21
CA ARG A 297 -21.67 -15.42 -18.83
C ARG A 297 -22.47 -15.39 -17.53
N GLY A 298 -21.91 -14.71 -16.51
CA GLY A 298 -22.53 -14.51 -15.21
C GLY A 298 -23.20 -13.15 -15.11
N ALA A 299 -24.08 -12.99 -14.11
CA ALA A 299 -24.75 -11.72 -13.82
C ALA A 299 -23.88 -10.74 -13.01
N ASP A 300 -22.56 -10.87 -13.07
CA ASP A 300 -21.61 -10.09 -12.25
C ASP A 300 -20.80 -9.06 -13.06
N LEU A 301 -21.37 -8.62 -14.18
CA LEU A 301 -20.75 -7.60 -15.05
C LEU A 301 -20.24 -6.36 -14.30
N PRO A 302 -20.96 -5.78 -13.30
CA PRO A 302 -20.45 -4.64 -12.55
C PRO A 302 -19.13 -4.93 -11.84
N LEU A 303 -19.01 -6.09 -11.17
CA LEU A 303 -17.79 -6.48 -10.45
C LEU A 303 -16.64 -6.82 -11.40
N VAL A 304 -16.94 -7.47 -12.53
CA VAL A 304 -15.96 -7.75 -13.59
C VAL A 304 -15.41 -6.44 -14.18
N ALA A 305 -16.26 -5.45 -14.43
CA ALA A 305 -15.83 -4.15 -14.96
C ALA A 305 -14.95 -3.39 -13.97
N ILE A 306 -15.28 -3.39 -12.69
CA ILE A 306 -14.44 -2.80 -11.62
C ILE A 306 -13.08 -3.49 -11.59
N ALA A 307 -13.04 -4.82 -11.60
CA ALA A 307 -11.81 -5.59 -11.61
C ALA A 307 -10.96 -5.31 -12.87
N ALA A 308 -11.58 -5.20 -14.03
CA ALA A 308 -10.91 -4.86 -15.29
C ALA A 308 -10.31 -3.44 -15.24
N MET A 309 -11.05 -2.45 -14.75
CA MET A 309 -10.56 -1.08 -14.56
C MET A 309 -9.34 -1.05 -13.67
N LEU A 310 -9.40 -1.72 -12.51
CA LEU A 310 -8.28 -1.71 -11.55
C LEU A 310 -7.10 -2.56 -12.01
N THR A 311 -7.36 -3.62 -12.79
CA THR A 311 -6.28 -4.34 -13.49
C THR A 311 -5.56 -3.41 -14.47
N ALA A 312 -6.27 -2.63 -15.27
CA ALA A 312 -5.66 -1.64 -16.15
C ALA A 312 -4.86 -0.59 -15.35
N ALA A 313 -5.43 -0.09 -14.25
CA ALA A 313 -4.73 0.85 -13.36
C ALA A 313 -3.45 0.26 -12.73
N ALA A 314 -3.41 -1.04 -12.41
CA ALA A 314 -2.22 -1.70 -11.89
C ALA A 314 -1.08 -1.77 -12.92
N PHE A 315 -1.40 -1.85 -14.22
CA PHE A 315 -0.39 -1.78 -15.28
C PHE A 315 0.22 -0.38 -15.41
N THR A 316 -0.51 0.68 -15.05
CA THR A 316 0.01 2.06 -15.12
C THR A 316 0.85 2.43 -13.90
N ALA A 317 0.56 1.87 -12.71
CA ALA A 317 1.32 2.14 -11.49
C ALA A 317 1.21 0.97 -10.50
N VAL A 318 2.35 0.50 -9.98
CA VAL A 318 2.39 -0.67 -9.07
C VAL A 318 1.62 -0.44 -7.77
N ARG A 319 1.47 0.80 -7.32
CA ARG A 319 0.67 1.16 -6.14
C ARG A 319 -0.81 0.75 -6.26
N ASN A 320 -1.32 0.55 -7.47
CA ASN A 320 -2.69 0.12 -7.73
C ASN A 320 -2.83 -1.43 -7.69
N LEU A 321 -1.73 -2.16 -7.59
CA LEU A 321 -1.76 -3.63 -7.59
C LEU A 321 -2.62 -4.22 -6.47
N PRO A 322 -2.55 -3.77 -5.20
CA PRO A 322 -3.43 -4.26 -4.14
C PRO A 322 -4.91 -4.06 -4.45
N LEU A 323 -5.27 -2.93 -5.04
CA LEU A 323 -6.65 -2.65 -5.42
C LEU A 323 -7.15 -3.60 -6.51
N ALA A 324 -6.28 -3.92 -7.49
CA ALA A 324 -6.58 -4.94 -8.50
C ALA A 324 -6.74 -6.32 -7.87
N MET A 325 -5.90 -6.70 -6.90
CA MET A 325 -6.02 -7.98 -6.18
C MET A 325 -7.35 -8.09 -5.43
N ILE A 326 -7.73 -7.04 -4.71
CA ILE A 326 -9.00 -6.97 -3.98
C ILE A 326 -10.18 -7.08 -4.96
N ALA A 327 -10.14 -6.32 -6.06
CA ALA A 327 -11.23 -6.27 -7.03
C ALA A 327 -11.39 -7.58 -7.84
N CYS A 328 -10.29 -8.21 -8.21
CA CYS A 328 -10.31 -9.48 -8.96
C CYS A 328 -10.80 -10.67 -8.12
N ALA A 329 -10.67 -10.63 -6.80
CA ALA A 329 -10.92 -11.78 -5.94
C ALA A 329 -12.36 -12.34 -6.06
N PRO A 330 -13.45 -11.56 -5.88
CA PRO A 330 -14.81 -12.12 -5.97
C PRO A 330 -15.18 -12.63 -7.37
N PRO A 331 -14.99 -11.90 -8.50
CA PRO A 331 -15.34 -12.45 -9.81
C PRO A 331 -14.44 -13.62 -10.20
N LEU A 332 -13.14 -13.62 -9.87
CA LEU A 332 -12.27 -14.77 -10.11
C LEU A 332 -12.76 -16.00 -9.35
N ALA A 333 -13.15 -15.86 -8.06
CA ALA A 333 -13.69 -16.96 -7.27
C ALA A 333 -14.98 -17.53 -7.91
N ARG A 334 -15.89 -16.64 -8.34
CA ARG A 334 -17.15 -17.03 -9.00
C ARG A 334 -16.89 -17.80 -10.29
N HIS A 335 -16.08 -17.26 -11.19
CA HIS A 335 -15.84 -17.85 -12.50
C HIS A 335 -15.00 -19.14 -12.41
N ALA A 336 -14.03 -19.21 -11.50
CA ALA A 336 -13.28 -20.44 -11.23
C ALA A 336 -14.20 -21.57 -10.72
N GLU A 337 -15.17 -21.26 -9.84
CA GLU A 337 -16.17 -22.23 -9.39
C GLU A 337 -17.08 -22.72 -10.53
N LEU A 338 -17.52 -21.81 -11.42
CA LEU A 338 -18.33 -22.18 -12.58
C LEU A 338 -17.59 -23.15 -13.51
N ILE A 339 -16.28 -22.88 -13.75
CA ILE A 339 -15.42 -23.77 -14.55
C ILE A 339 -15.25 -25.12 -13.85
N ALA A 340 -14.98 -25.13 -12.55
CA ALA A 340 -14.81 -26.35 -11.76
C ALA A 340 -16.10 -27.18 -11.72
N ALA A 341 -17.25 -26.55 -11.54
CA ALA A 341 -18.56 -27.20 -11.58
C ALA A 341 -18.86 -27.82 -12.96
N ARG A 342 -18.55 -27.12 -14.04
CA ARG A 342 -18.68 -27.66 -15.41
C ARG A 342 -17.79 -28.89 -15.63
N ARG A 343 -16.52 -28.81 -15.19
CA ARG A 343 -15.59 -29.97 -15.29
C ARG A 343 -16.09 -31.18 -14.48
N ARG A 344 -16.61 -30.97 -13.26
CA ARG A 344 -17.20 -32.04 -12.45
C ARG A 344 -18.40 -32.68 -13.12
N ARG A 345 -19.27 -31.90 -13.75
CA ARG A 345 -20.43 -32.43 -14.50
C ARG A 345 -19.99 -33.31 -15.70
N ILE A 346 -19.01 -32.83 -16.49
CA ILE A 346 -18.48 -33.59 -17.62
C ILE A 346 -17.84 -34.90 -17.13
N ALA A 347 -17.03 -34.87 -16.09
CA ALA A 347 -16.41 -36.06 -15.50
C ALA A 347 -17.45 -37.08 -15.02
N ALA A 348 -18.54 -36.62 -14.40
CA ALA A 348 -19.64 -37.49 -13.96
C ALA A 348 -20.42 -38.16 -15.14
N THR A 349 -20.45 -37.52 -16.29
CA THR A 349 -21.09 -38.13 -17.49
C THR A 349 -20.18 -39.14 -18.19
N VAL A 350 -18.87 -38.97 -18.15
CA VAL A 350 -17.89 -39.82 -18.84
C VAL A 350 -17.55 -41.08 -18.02
N THR A 351 -17.60 -41.03 -16.68
CA THR A 351 -17.22 -42.18 -15.81
C THR A 351 -18.19 -42.31 -14.63
N PRO A 352 -19.38 -42.87 -14.80
CA PRO A 352 -20.39 -42.99 -13.74
C PRO A 352 -19.90 -43.77 -12.49
N ALA A 353 -19.08 -44.82 -12.70
CA ALA A 353 -18.53 -45.63 -11.62
C ALA A 353 -17.55 -44.88 -10.70
N VAL A 354 -16.75 -43.95 -11.24
CA VAL A 354 -15.83 -43.14 -10.46
C VAL A 354 -16.55 -42.03 -9.66
N ALA A 355 -17.71 -41.56 -10.18
CA ALA A 355 -18.53 -40.57 -9.50
C ALA A 355 -19.19 -41.14 -8.23
N ALA A 356 -19.59 -42.40 -8.22
CA ALA A 356 -20.15 -43.08 -7.05
C ALA A 356 -19.11 -43.29 -5.92
N THR A 357 -17.87 -43.62 -6.26
CA THR A 357 -16.76 -43.77 -5.30
C THR A 357 -16.30 -42.41 -4.76
N ALA A 358 -16.32 -41.37 -5.56
CA ALA A 358 -16.00 -40.01 -5.10
C ALA A 358 -17.07 -39.43 -4.15
N ALA A 359 -18.34 -39.77 -4.34
CA ALA A 359 -19.44 -39.36 -3.48
C ALA A 359 -19.39 -40.04 -2.10
N THR A 360 -19.01 -41.31 -2.02
CA THR A 360 -18.86 -42.04 -0.76
C THR A 360 -17.63 -41.58 0.05
N HIS A 361 -16.57 -41.09 -0.60
CA HIS A 361 -15.42 -40.49 0.08
C HIS A 361 -15.65 -39.04 0.56
N SER A 362 -16.76 -38.41 0.14
CA SER A 362 -17.08 -37.03 0.54
C SER A 362 -17.69 -36.91 1.94
N THR A 363 -18.24 -37.97 2.51
CA THR A 363 -19.00 -37.94 3.78
C THR A 363 -18.17 -38.18 5.06
N ALA A 364 -16.90 -38.58 4.97
CA ALA A 364 -16.02 -38.80 6.11
C ALA A 364 -14.91 -37.71 6.19
N ARG A 365 -15.27 -36.44 6.26
CA ARG A 365 -14.29 -35.36 6.42
C ARG A 365 -14.41 -34.70 7.80
N SER A 366 -13.98 -35.40 8.85
CA SER A 366 -13.57 -34.80 10.11
C SER A 366 -12.19 -34.13 9.95
N GLY A 367 -12.12 -33.09 9.16
CA GLY A 367 -10.91 -32.28 9.03
C GLY A 367 -11.15 -30.92 9.64
N VAL A 368 -10.13 -30.33 10.26
CA VAL A 368 -10.16 -28.94 10.75
C VAL A 368 -10.72 -28.04 9.67
N ASN A 369 -11.72 -27.23 10.03
CA ASN A 369 -12.29 -26.24 9.12
C ASN A 369 -11.16 -25.36 8.60
N PRO A 370 -10.92 -25.25 7.27
CA PRO A 370 -9.82 -24.46 6.71
C PRO A 370 -9.90 -22.98 7.10
N TRP A 371 -11.10 -22.47 7.35
CA TRP A 371 -11.31 -21.10 7.84
C TRP A 371 -10.88 -20.94 9.31
N LEU A 372 -11.13 -21.98 10.15
CA LEU A 372 -10.64 -21.97 11.52
C LEU A 372 -9.10 -22.04 11.55
N ALA A 373 -8.49 -22.91 10.73
CA ALA A 373 -7.04 -22.99 10.60
C ALA A 373 -6.45 -21.67 10.13
N LEU A 374 -7.08 -21.01 9.15
CA LEU A 374 -6.67 -19.67 8.67
C LEU A 374 -6.80 -18.63 9.79
N SER A 375 -7.92 -18.58 10.51
CA SER A 375 -8.13 -17.63 11.59
C SER A 375 -7.10 -17.80 12.70
N VAL A 376 -6.80 -19.03 13.11
CA VAL A 376 -5.77 -19.32 14.10
C VAL A 376 -4.38 -18.93 13.59
N ALA A 377 -4.04 -19.26 12.33
CA ALA A 377 -2.78 -18.87 11.72
C ALA A 377 -2.63 -17.34 11.66
N MET A 378 -3.68 -16.61 11.29
CA MET A 378 -3.68 -15.14 11.28
C MET A 378 -3.52 -14.56 12.68
N VAL A 379 -4.21 -15.08 13.68
CA VAL A 379 -4.05 -14.65 15.08
C VAL A 379 -2.62 -14.87 15.55
N LEU A 380 -2.06 -16.06 15.35
CA LEU A 380 -0.68 -16.39 15.73
C LEU A 380 0.33 -15.51 14.99
N ALA A 381 0.08 -15.21 13.72
CA ALA A 381 0.94 -14.37 12.90
C ALA A 381 0.88 -12.90 13.35
N VAL A 382 -0.29 -12.38 13.70
CA VAL A 382 -0.44 -11.04 14.29
C VAL A 382 0.34 -10.96 15.60
N PHE A 383 0.17 -11.94 16.50
CA PHE A 383 0.94 -12.00 17.74
C PHE A 383 2.45 -12.10 17.49
N GLY A 384 2.87 -13.00 16.60
CA GLY A 384 4.28 -13.14 16.22
C GLY A 384 4.85 -11.86 15.62
N GLY A 385 4.10 -11.20 14.74
CA GLY A 385 4.47 -9.93 14.14
C GLY A 385 4.56 -8.76 15.12
N LEU A 386 3.62 -8.68 16.08
CA LEU A 386 3.64 -7.63 17.11
C LEU A 386 4.90 -7.70 17.97
N PHE A 387 5.32 -8.92 18.36
CA PHE A 387 6.42 -9.13 19.27
C PHE A 387 7.75 -9.52 18.59
N SER A 388 7.74 -9.80 17.28
CA SER A 388 8.97 -10.01 16.55
C SER A 388 9.67 -8.67 16.30
N SER A 389 10.98 -8.64 16.47
CA SER A 389 11.96 -7.62 16.08
C SER A 389 11.53 -6.14 16.08
N ARG A 390 12.45 -5.28 16.44
CA ARG A 390 12.41 -3.83 16.23
C ARG A 390 12.33 -3.54 14.72
N LEU A 391 11.70 -2.43 14.33
CA LEU A 391 11.75 -1.96 12.95
C LEU A 391 13.19 -1.54 12.62
N LYS A 392 13.83 -2.22 11.68
CA LYS A 392 15.17 -1.87 11.22
C LYS A 392 15.09 -0.68 10.29
N LEU A 393 15.99 0.29 10.48
CA LEU A 393 16.15 1.38 9.50
C LEU A 393 16.79 0.86 8.22
N ASP A 394 16.49 1.54 7.11
CA ASP A 394 17.20 1.30 5.86
C ASP A 394 18.66 1.72 6.03
N ALA A 395 19.56 0.88 5.55
CA ALA A 395 20.99 1.21 5.52
C ALA A 395 21.31 2.41 4.61
N GLU A 396 20.38 2.78 3.74
CA GLU A 396 20.48 3.94 2.87
C GLU A 396 20.10 5.26 3.56
N SER A 397 19.50 5.22 4.77
CA SER A 397 19.14 6.44 5.51
C SER A 397 20.39 7.20 5.99
N PRO A 398 20.37 8.56 6.08
CA PRO A 398 21.54 9.39 6.42
C PRO A 398 21.85 9.40 7.92
N ILE A 399 21.87 8.24 8.58
CA ILE A 399 21.97 8.08 10.03
C ILE A 399 23.23 8.73 10.59
N GLY A 400 24.38 8.44 9.96
CA GLY A 400 25.67 8.95 10.42
C GLY A 400 25.81 10.46 10.23
N ALA A 401 25.38 10.99 9.07
CA ALA A 401 25.40 12.42 8.79
C ALA A 401 24.50 13.22 9.74
N VAL A 402 23.32 12.69 10.04
CA VAL A 402 22.37 13.33 10.98
C VAL A 402 22.87 13.25 12.40
N ALA A 403 23.49 12.14 12.82
CA ALA A 403 24.15 12.05 14.12
C ALA A 403 25.28 13.09 14.24
N PHE A 404 26.13 13.22 13.21
CA PHE A 404 27.17 14.25 13.16
C PHE A 404 26.60 15.66 13.29
N MET A 405 25.50 15.98 12.58
CA MET A 405 24.86 17.30 12.69
C MET A 405 24.37 17.57 14.13
N ARG A 406 23.75 16.58 14.77
CA ARG A 406 23.30 16.71 16.17
C ARG A 406 24.44 16.88 17.15
N ASP A 407 25.49 16.06 17.03
CA ASP A 407 26.62 16.05 17.95
C ASP A 407 27.41 17.36 17.90
N HIS A 408 27.33 18.10 16.79
CA HIS A 408 27.99 19.39 16.59
C HIS A 408 27.01 20.58 16.61
N ASP A 409 25.75 20.36 17.03
CA ASP A 409 24.70 21.39 17.09
C ASP A 409 24.52 22.15 15.76
N LEU A 410 24.59 21.42 14.65
CA LEU A 410 24.41 21.97 13.31
C LEU A 410 22.93 21.99 12.93
N HIS A 411 22.39 23.16 12.73
CA HIS A 411 21.01 23.39 12.33
C HIS A 411 20.93 24.50 11.27
N GLY A 412 19.87 24.48 10.44
CA GLY A 412 19.66 25.43 9.35
C GLY A 412 18.89 24.81 8.17
N ASN A 413 19.02 25.43 7.01
CA ASN A 413 18.36 25.02 5.79
C ASN A 413 19.16 23.92 5.07
N VAL A 414 18.59 22.72 4.97
CA VAL A 414 19.26 21.55 4.40
C VAL A 414 18.67 21.22 3.03
N LEU A 415 19.49 21.24 1.99
CA LEU A 415 19.16 20.66 0.68
C LEU A 415 19.58 19.19 0.70
N SER A 416 18.62 18.30 0.64
CA SER A 416 18.83 16.86 0.71
C SER A 416 18.08 16.12 -0.40
N ASN A 417 18.29 14.83 -0.47
CA ASN A 417 17.46 13.98 -1.29
C ASN A 417 16.00 14.01 -0.83
N PHE A 418 15.05 13.99 -1.76
CA PHE A 418 13.60 14.03 -1.51
C PHE A 418 13.14 12.98 -0.47
N ALA A 419 13.60 11.74 -0.62
CA ALA A 419 13.21 10.64 0.26
C ALA A 419 13.70 10.80 1.71
N ASP A 420 14.70 11.67 1.96
CA ASP A 420 15.30 11.86 3.27
C ASP A 420 14.75 13.09 4.01
N GLY A 421 13.93 13.91 3.33
CA GLY A 421 13.40 15.14 3.90
C GLY A 421 12.63 14.91 5.20
N GLU A 422 11.77 13.92 5.25
CA GLU A 422 10.97 13.62 6.44
C GLU A 422 11.80 13.01 7.58
N TYR A 423 12.85 12.23 7.26
CA TYR A 423 13.83 11.77 8.23
C TYR A 423 14.53 12.95 8.90
N LEU A 424 14.93 13.97 8.13
CA LEU A 424 15.54 15.20 8.65
C LEU A 424 14.56 16.01 9.51
N ILE A 425 13.31 16.17 9.09
CA ILE A 425 12.26 16.85 9.86
C ILE A 425 12.05 16.20 11.24
N TRP A 426 12.18 14.88 11.34
CA TRP A 426 12.05 14.17 12.60
C TRP A 426 13.28 14.34 13.49
N HIS A 427 14.48 14.13 12.94
CA HIS A 427 15.72 14.06 13.72
C HIS A 427 16.40 15.41 13.96
N LEU A 428 16.11 16.42 13.13
CA LEU A 428 16.65 17.77 13.19
C LEU A 428 15.51 18.80 13.26
N PRO A 429 14.77 18.88 14.38
CA PRO A 429 13.55 19.69 14.48
C PRO A 429 13.80 21.20 14.32
N ASP A 430 15.02 21.66 14.54
CA ASP A 430 15.43 23.07 14.39
C ASP A 430 15.98 23.39 12.99
N SER A 431 16.00 22.39 12.10
CA SER A 431 16.37 22.54 10.69
C SER A 431 15.13 22.55 9.78
N ARG A 432 15.29 23.12 8.58
CA ARG A 432 14.27 23.09 7.54
C ARG A 432 14.82 22.40 6.31
N VAL A 433 13.94 21.68 5.60
CA VAL A 433 14.33 20.97 4.38
C VAL A 433 13.98 21.77 3.11
N PHE A 434 14.64 21.48 2.00
CA PHE A 434 14.29 22.07 0.71
C PHE A 434 13.00 21.46 0.19
N ILE A 435 12.87 20.15 0.25
CA ILE A 435 11.73 19.37 -0.23
C ILE A 435 11.62 18.07 0.59
N ASP A 436 10.41 17.53 0.70
CA ASP A 436 10.09 16.26 1.39
C ASP A 436 8.91 15.54 0.73
N GLY A 437 8.49 14.41 1.28
CA GLY A 437 7.44 13.51 0.76
C GLY A 437 6.05 14.12 0.60
N ARG A 438 5.76 15.28 1.19
CA ARG A 438 4.47 15.99 1.04
C ARG A 438 4.22 16.55 -0.37
N TYR A 439 5.25 16.66 -1.14
CA TYR A 439 5.30 16.91 -2.57
C TYR A 439 4.26 17.92 -3.10
N ASP A 440 3.33 17.50 -3.95
CA ASP A 440 2.31 18.33 -4.61
C ASP A 440 1.27 18.93 -3.66
N THR A 441 1.22 18.47 -2.42
CA THR A 441 0.34 19.04 -1.38
C THR A 441 0.86 20.37 -0.81
N VAL A 442 2.17 20.64 -0.99
CA VAL A 442 2.87 21.80 -0.42
C VAL A 442 3.67 22.57 -1.46
N TYR A 443 4.43 21.89 -2.31
CA TYR A 443 5.42 22.52 -3.17
C TYR A 443 4.84 22.91 -4.51
N ALA A 444 5.16 24.13 -4.95
CA ALA A 444 4.86 24.56 -6.32
C ALA A 444 5.74 23.76 -7.32
N GLN A 445 5.20 23.47 -8.50
CA GLN A 445 5.90 22.71 -9.55
C GLN A 445 7.30 23.27 -9.86
N GLN A 446 7.46 24.60 -9.83
CA GLN A 446 8.75 25.25 -10.04
C GLN A 446 9.81 24.82 -9.02
N VAL A 447 9.44 24.62 -7.75
CA VAL A 447 10.37 24.13 -6.69
C VAL A 447 10.79 22.71 -6.98
N VAL A 448 9.85 21.87 -7.39
CA VAL A 448 10.10 20.49 -7.79
C VAL A 448 11.03 20.42 -9.00
N ASP A 449 10.77 21.22 -10.03
CA ASP A 449 11.61 21.26 -11.25
C ASP A 449 13.04 21.70 -10.92
N GLN A 450 13.20 22.67 -10.01
CA GLN A 450 14.51 23.11 -9.50
C GLN A 450 15.21 21.99 -8.73
N TYR A 451 14.51 21.33 -7.82
CA TYR A 451 15.06 20.17 -7.12
C TYR A 451 15.56 19.10 -8.09
N LEU A 452 14.73 18.74 -9.10
CA LEU A 452 15.09 17.77 -10.12
C LEU A 452 16.28 18.21 -10.98
N ALA A 453 16.39 19.51 -11.25
CA ALA A 453 17.53 20.05 -11.96
C ALA A 453 18.82 19.90 -11.15
N PHE A 454 18.77 20.11 -9.84
CA PHE A 454 19.92 19.95 -8.95
C PHE A 454 20.31 18.49 -8.78
N ILE A 455 19.39 17.64 -8.36
CA ILE A 455 19.72 16.24 -8.01
C ILE A 455 20.20 15.42 -9.20
N ASN A 456 19.77 15.76 -10.42
CA ASN A 456 20.20 15.13 -11.66
C ASN A 456 21.34 15.88 -12.39
N ALA A 457 22.01 16.82 -11.73
CA ALA A 457 23.11 17.62 -12.28
C ALA A 457 22.80 18.28 -13.64
N ARG A 458 21.56 18.78 -13.84
CA ARG A 458 21.16 19.46 -15.07
C ARG A 458 21.89 20.81 -15.22
N PRO A 459 21.96 21.42 -16.41
CA PRO A 459 22.70 22.67 -16.64
C PRO A 459 22.29 23.85 -15.74
N THR A 460 21.09 23.80 -15.17
CA THR A 460 20.58 24.84 -14.25
C THR A 460 20.87 24.55 -12.77
N ALA A 461 21.53 23.44 -12.43
CA ALA A 461 21.75 22.99 -11.05
C ALA A 461 22.47 24.03 -10.16
N LEU A 462 23.52 24.68 -10.68
CA LEU A 462 24.22 25.73 -9.94
C LEU A 462 23.33 26.94 -9.62
N ARG A 463 22.36 27.27 -10.47
CA ARG A 463 21.38 28.32 -10.16
C ARG A 463 20.50 27.96 -8.97
N VAL A 464 20.16 26.68 -8.81
CA VAL A 464 19.40 26.21 -7.64
C VAL A 464 20.25 26.36 -6.37
N LEU A 465 21.51 25.92 -6.43
CA LEU A 465 22.44 25.99 -5.32
C LEU A 465 22.70 27.43 -4.85
N HIS A 466 22.74 28.40 -5.76
CA HIS A 466 22.97 29.81 -5.43
C HIS A 466 21.67 30.59 -5.16
N GLY A 467 20.53 30.14 -5.71
CA GLY A 467 19.26 30.88 -5.68
C GLY A 467 18.48 30.76 -4.38
N TRP A 468 18.89 29.84 -3.49
CA TRP A 468 18.22 29.59 -2.23
C TRP A 468 19.18 29.70 -1.03
N PRO A 469 18.68 30.02 0.17
CA PRO A 469 19.51 30.18 1.37
C PRO A 469 19.83 28.82 2.01
N HIS A 470 20.51 27.93 1.28
CA HIS A 470 21.00 26.67 1.84
C HIS A 470 22.15 26.92 2.82
N ASP A 471 22.11 26.29 3.99
CA ASP A 471 23.22 26.24 4.96
C ASP A 471 24.03 24.95 4.79
N PHE A 472 23.33 23.85 4.46
CA PHE A 472 23.90 22.52 4.26
C PHE A 472 23.39 21.86 2.98
N VAL A 473 24.22 20.99 2.40
CA VAL A 473 23.86 20.08 1.31
C VAL A 473 24.22 18.66 1.73
N LEU A 474 23.22 17.78 1.81
CA LEU A 474 23.37 16.38 2.21
C LEU A 474 23.01 15.47 1.03
N LEU A 475 23.97 14.72 0.53
CA LEU A 475 23.83 13.90 -0.69
C LEU A 475 24.33 12.48 -0.47
N PRO A 476 23.66 11.47 -1.08
CA PRO A 476 24.23 10.13 -1.23
C PRO A 476 25.51 10.18 -2.07
N ARG A 477 26.46 9.28 -1.81
CA ARG A 477 27.73 9.19 -2.55
C ARG A 477 27.57 8.87 -4.03
N GLU A 478 26.44 8.31 -4.41
CA GLU A 478 26.10 7.97 -5.81
C GLU A 478 25.30 9.07 -6.52
N SER A 479 25.04 10.20 -5.83
CA SER A 479 24.23 11.29 -6.38
C SER A 479 24.97 12.00 -7.55
N PRO A 480 24.33 12.17 -8.72
CA PRO A 480 24.88 13.01 -9.79
C PRO A 480 25.15 14.46 -9.35
N ALA A 481 24.41 14.97 -8.35
CA ALA A 481 24.60 16.32 -7.83
C ALA A 481 26.00 16.55 -7.22
N LEU A 482 26.78 15.51 -6.94
CA LEU A 482 28.16 15.64 -6.50
C LEU A 482 29.04 16.31 -7.57
N ASP A 483 28.73 16.13 -8.85
CA ASP A 483 29.43 16.82 -9.95
C ASP A 483 29.18 18.33 -9.91
N VAL A 484 28.00 18.75 -9.42
CA VAL A 484 27.66 20.16 -9.19
C VAL A 484 28.44 20.68 -7.98
N MET A 485 28.49 19.91 -6.89
CA MET A 485 29.25 20.28 -5.69
C MET A 485 30.76 20.38 -5.93
N ALA A 486 31.32 19.58 -6.82
CA ALA A 486 32.72 19.65 -7.21
C ALA A 486 33.09 20.97 -7.91
N GLN A 487 32.13 21.65 -8.53
CA GLN A 487 32.29 22.95 -9.20
C GLN A 487 31.97 24.14 -8.25
N ALA A 488 31.35 23.89 -7.13
CA ALA A 488 30.84 24.90 -6.20
C ALA A 488 31.87 25.14 -5.06
N HIS A 489 32.89 25.94 -5.34
CA HIS A 489 34.04 26.18 -4.42
C HIS A 489 33.67 26.86 -3.10
N GLU A 490 32.49 27.45 -3.01
CA GLU A 490 31.94 28.06 -1.77
C GLU A 490 31.41 27.04 -0.78
N TRP A 491 31.47 25.73 -1.08
CA TRP A 491 31.04 24.64 -0.22
C TRP A 491 32.24 23.81 0.26
N THR A 492 32.23 23.46 1.53
CA THR A 492 33.25 22.61 2.16
C THR A 492 32.62 21.30 2.60
N LEU A 493 33.25 20.17 2.24
CA LEU A 493 32.86 18.86 2.76
C LEU A 493 33.25 18.79 4.24
N ILE A 494 32.27 18.61 5.13
CA ILE A 494 32.46 18.55 6.59
C ILE A 494 32.25 17.15 7.18
N TYR A 495 31.54 16.26 6.46
CA TYR A 495 31.32 14.87 6.86
C TYR A 495 31.23 13.96 5.63
N ARG A 496 31.78 12.76 5.76
CA ARG A 496 31.66 11.68 4.77
C ARG A 496 31.67 10.33 5.47
N ASP A 497 30.75 9.46 5.11
CA ASP A 497 30.77 8.03 5.46
C ASP A 497 30.72 7.14 4.20
N GLY A 498 30.40 5.84 4.37
CA GLY A 498 30.26 4.89 3.26
C GLY A 498 29.19 5.26 2.23
N ASN A 499 28.12 5.95 2.66
CA ASN A 499 26.91 6.19 1.87
C ASN A 499 26.61 7.67 1.64
N TRP A 500 27.11 8.58 2.52
CA TRP A 500 26.65 9.97 2.57
C TRP A 500 27.78 10.98 2.59
N MET A 501 27.52 12.18 2.08
CA MET A 501 28.40 13.35 2.11
C MET A 501 27.60 14.58 2.55
N LEU A 502 28.12 15.32 3.54
CA LEU A 502 27.56 16.56 4.05
C LEU A 502 28.49 17.72 3.77
N PHE A 503 27.95 18.75 3.12
CA PHE A 503 28.67 19.98 2.80
C PHE A 503 28.05 21.14 3.58
N ALA A 504 28.91 22.09 4.01
CA ALA A 504 28.53 23.36 4.62
C ALA A 504 29.09 24.52 3.81
N ARG A 505 28.47 25.70 3.91
CA ARG A 505 29.02 26.92 3.28
C ARG A 505 30.38 27.22 3.87
N GLN A 506 31.37 27.54 3.02
CA GLN A 506 32.78 27.75 3.39
C GLN A 506 32.99 28.82 4.48
N ASN A 507 32.15 29.87 4.47
CA ASN A 507 32.22 30.95 5.43
C ASN A 507 31.41 30.71 6.72
N SER A 508 30.79 29.55 6.88
CA SER A 508 30.02 29.20 8.08
C SER A 508 30.92 28.69 9.21
N ALA A 509 30.40 28.72 10.45
CA ALA A 509 31.08 28.12 11.61
C ALA A 509 31.24 26.60 11.41
N ALA A 510 30.29 25.95 10.76
CA ALA A 510 30.29 24.52 10.45
C ALA A 510 31.48 24.11 9.57
N ALA A 511 31.89 24.95 8.62
CA ALA A 511 33.05 24.68 7.75
C ALA A 511 34.38 24.67 8.48
N LYS A 512 34.44 25.23 9.71
CA LYS A 512 35.63 25.26 10.56
C LYS A 512 35.77 24.01 11.46
N ILE A 513 34.75 23.19 11.51
CA ILE A 513 34.81 21.88 12.18
C ILE A 513 35.85 21.07 11.43
N PRO A 514 36.87 20.50 12.12
CA PRO A 514 37.86 19.67 11.46
C PRO A 514 37.12 18.56 10.71
N GLY A 515 37.20 18.60 9.38
CA GLY A 515 36.60 17.57 8.55
C GLY A 515 37.13 16.22 8.98
N VAL A 516 36.27 15.37 9.49
CA VAL A 516 36.67 14.00 9.79
C VAL A 516 36.52 13.27 8.46
N PRO A 517 37.61 12.87 7.81
CA PRO A 517 37.52 11.83 6.79
C PRO A 517 37.17 10.56 7.56
N PHE A 518 35.88 10.38 7.82
CA PHE A 518 35.39 9.14 8.41
C PHE A 518 35.37 8.09 7.30
N GLU A 519 36.44 7.35 7.16
CA GLU A 519 36.46 6.07 6.47
C GLU A 519 35.88 4.97 7.39
N GLY A 520 34.73 5.22 7.97
CA GLY A 520 34.07 4.30 8.88
C GLY A 520 32.99 3.51 8.15
N THR A 521 32.84 2.28 8.58
CA THR A 521 31.66 1.44 8.27
C THR A 521 30.41 2.22 8.65
N PRO A 522 29.33 2.20 7.84
CA PRO A 522 28.04 2.76 8.24
C PRO A 522 27.68 2.29 9.65
N PRO A 523 27.06 3.11 10.49
CA PRO A 523 26.73 2.71 11.85
C PRO A 523 25.96 1.39 11.82
N ALA A 524 26.35 0.46 12.71
CA ALA A 524 25.70 -0.83 12.84
C ALA A 524 24.20 -0.62 12.93
N VAL A 525 23.45 -1.47 12.23
CA VAL A 525 21.99 -1.46 12.05
C VAL A 525 21.26 -0.66 13.14
N SER A 526 20.74 0.49 12.76
CA SER A 526 19.92 1.31 13.65
C SER A 526 18.45 0.88 13.56
N TYR A 527 17.69 1.15 14.60
CA TYR A 527 16.27 0.80 14.69
C TYR A 527 15.44 2.06 14.85
N PHE A 528 14.21 2.00 14.35
CA PHE A 528 13.22 3.05 14.52
C PHE A 528 12.74 3.12 15.95
N PRO A 529 12.52 4.34 16.44
CA PRO A 529 13.50 5.27 16.96
C PRO A 529 14.02 4.78 18.26
#